data_e57552ec94c66ec7b63d6c8d558e3ec6
#
_entry.id   e57552ec94c66ec7b63d6c8d558e3ec6
#
_cell.length_a   1.000
_cell.length_b   1.000
_cell.length_c   1.000
_cell.angle_alpha   90.00
_cell.angle_beta   90.00
_cell.angle_gamma   90.00
#
_symmetry.space_group_name_H-M   'P 1'
#
loop_
_entity.id
_entity.type
_entity.pdbx_description
1 polymer ?
#
loop_
_entity_poly.entity_id
_entity_poly.type
_entity_poly.pdbx_seq_one_letter_code
_entity_poly.pdbx_strand_id
1 'polypeptide(L)'
;GDIINVYAHSNFGYAFRSFVSDHIGAINKRTTVIVLGDARNNYNLPHDWCLREIHQRAKRVIWLNPESRNTWGFGDSEMDKYQLHCDMVEECRNLNQLYRVVDRLVVR
;
A
#
# COMPACT_ATOMS: atom_id res chain seq x y z
N GLY A 1 -2.16 -13.48 12.47
CA GLY A 1 -2.32 -13.50 11.04
C GLY A 1 -1.02 -13.25 10.31
N ASP A 2 -1.02 -13.53 9.04
CA ASP A 2 0.15 -13.36 8.21
C ASP A 2 0.33 -11.89 7.83
N ILE A 3 1.58 -11.45 7.69
CA ILE A 3 1.92 -10.12 7.21
C ILE A 3 2.72 -10.27 5.93
N ILE A 4 2.28 -9.58 4.88
CA ILE A 4 2.97 -9.52 3.61
C ILE A 4 3.32 -8.08 3.33
N ASN A 5 4.59 -7.80 3.04
CA ASN A 5 5.06 -6.48 2.67
C ASN A 5 5.19 -6.38 1.15
N VAL A 6 4.62 -5.33 0.59
CA VAL A 6 4.81 -4.98 -0.81
C VAL A 6 5.65 -3.73 -0.87
N TYR A 7 6.70 -3.78 -1.65
CA TYR A 7 7.72 -2.76 -1.67
C TYR A 7 8.08 -2.46 -3.13
N ALA A 8 8.05 -1.19 -3.50
CA ALA A 8 8.31 -0.80 -4.88
C ALA A 8 8.95 0.58 -4.96
N HIS A 9 9.60 0.82 -6.09
CA HIS A 9 10.17 2.11 -6.46
C HIS A 9 9.64 2.49 -7.84
N SER A 10 9.30 3.73 -8.03
CA SER A 10 9.00 4.38 -9.31
C SER A 10 7.97 3.70 -10.22
N ASN A 11 7.51 2.49 -9.92
CA ASN A 11 6.48 1.83 -10.72
C ASN A 11 5.66 0.87 -9.88
N PHE A 12 4.76 1.44 -9.09
CA PHE A 12 3.87 0.67 -8.23
C PHE A 12 2.87 -0.15 -9.03
N GLY A 13 2.42 0.37 -10.16
CA GLY A 13 1.49 -0.37 -11.03
C GLY A 13 2.08 -1.69 -11.46
N TYR A 14 3.32 -1.69 -11.89
CA TYR A 14 4.01 -2.92 -12.26
C TYR A 14 4.17 -3.86 -11.06
N ALA A 15 4.54 -3.31 -9.91
CA ALA A 15 4.73 -4.13 -8.70
C ALA A 15 3.44 -4.82 -8.28
N PHE A 16 2.30 -4.10 -8.29
CA PHE A 16 1.01 -4.70 -7.95
C PHE A 16 0.57 -5.73 -8.97
N ARG A 17 0.78 -5.44 -10.25
CA ARG A 17 0.41 -6.39 -11.31
C ARG A 17 1.23 -7.68 -11.19
N SER A 18 2.53 -7.56 -10.97
CA SER A 18 3.39 -8.72 -10.76
C SER A 18 2.99 -9.50 -9.51
N PHE A 19 2.66 -8.79 -8.44
CA PHE A 19 2.24 -9.42 -7.20
C PHE A 19 0.94 -10.22 -7.40
N VAL A 20 -0.03 -9.65 -8.08
CA VAL A 20 -1.30 -10.35 -8.36
C VAL A 20 -1.04 -11.56 -9.23
N SER A 21 -0.22 -11.40 -10.29
CA SER A 21 0.09 -12.51 -11.18
C SER A 21 0.76 -13.69 -10.46
N ASP A 22 1.68 -13.38 -9.54
CA ASP A 22 2.56 -14.39 -8.97
C ASP A 22 2.16 -14.86 -7.58
N HIS A 23 1.46 -14.03 -6.80
CA HIS A 23 1.29 -14.25 -5.38
C HIS A 23 -0.12 -14.05 -4.85
N ILE A 24 -1.10 -13.80 -5.70
CA ILE A 24 -2.46 -13.51 -5.20
C ILE A 24 -3.01 -14.68 -4.36
N GLY A 25 -2.61 -15.89 -4.67
CA GLY A 25 -3.03 -17.07 -3.92
C GLY A 25 -2.52 -17.14 -2.50
N ALA A 26 -1.48 -16.36 -2.16
CA ALA A 26 -0.94 -16.31 -0.80
C ALA A 26 -1.74 -15.40 0.12
N ILE A 27 -2.69 -14.63 -0.42
CA ILE A 27 -3.48 -13.66 0.34
C ILE A 27 -4.83 -14.27 0.70
N ASN A 28 -5.20 -14.18 1.97
CA ASN A 28 -6.50 -14.64 2.46
C ASN A 28 -6.98 -13.71 3.58
N LYS A 29 -8.09 -14.04 4.20
CA LYS A 29 -8.73 -13.18 5.23
C LYS A 29 -7.97 -13.13 6.55
N ARG A 30 -6.82 -13.78 6.63
CA ARG A 30 -5.90 -13.69 7.77
C ARG A 30 -4.68 -12.84 7.45
N THR A 31 -4.55 -12.38 6.21
CA THR A 31 -3.38 -11.67 5.72
C THR A 31 -3.56 -10.17 5.85
N THR A 32 -2.60 -9.50 6.50
CA THR A 32 -2.45 -8.05 6.46
C THR A 32 -1.38 -7.71 5.43
N VAL A 33 -1.74 -6.87 4.47
CA VAL A 33 -0.81 -6.41 3.44
C VAL A 33 -0.36 -5.01 3.80
N ILE A 34 0.95 -4.80 3.88
CA ILE A 34 1.53 -3.48 4.16
C ILE A 34 2.29 -3.04 2.91
N VAL A 35 1.89 -1.90 2.38
CA VAL A 35 2.55 -1.28 1.24
C VAL A 35 3.41 -0.13 1.74
N LEU A 36 4.68 -0.13 1.35
CA LEU A 36 5.64 0.90 1.73
C LEU A 36 6.08 1.65 0.47
N GLY A 37 5.83 2.94 0.42
CA GLY A 37 6.33 3.73 -0.69
C GLY A 37 5.54 5.01 -0.93
N ASP A 38 6.06 5.82 -1.84
CA ASP A 38 5.54 7.16 -2.12
C ASP A 38 4.43 7.18 -3.17
N ALA A 39 4.11 6.05 -3.77
CA ALA A 39 3.09 5.91 -4.82
C ALA A 39 3.45 6.64 -6.13
N ARG A 40 4.70 7.02 -6.30
CA ARG A 40 5.12 7.68 -7.53
C ARG A 40 5.43 6.65 -8.60
N ASN A 41 4.80 6.81 -9.75
CA ASN A 41 4.83 5.79 -10.82
C ASN A 41 5.62 6.22 -12.06
N ASN A 42 6.28 7.35 -12.01
CA ASN A 42 7.00 7.88 -13.18
C ASN A 42 6.08 7.90 -14.42
N TYR A 43 4.81 8.28 -14.20
CA TYR A 43 3.76 8.34 -15.23
C TYR A 43 3.43 7.00 -15.91
N ASN A 44 3.83 5.88 -15.32
CA ASN A 44 3.35 4.57 -15.75
C ASN A 44 1.92 4.33 -15.26
N LEU A 45 1.23 3.39 -15.89
CA LEU A 45 -0.14 3.06 -15.50
C LEU A 45 -0.20 2.59 -14.05
N PRO A 46 -1.18 3.06 -13.26
CA PRO A 46 -1.25 2.73 -11.84
C PRO A 46 -1.72 1.30 -11.55
N HIS A 47 -2.48 0.69 -12.45
CA HIS A 47 -3.06 -0.64 -12.25
C HIS A 47 -3.69 -0.78 -10.85
N ASP A 48 -4.43 0.24 -10.42
CA ASP A 48 -5.03 0.26 -9.09
C ASP A 48 -6.05 -0.85 -8.88
N TRP A 49 -6.59 -1.39 -9.98
CA TRP A 49 -7.45 -2.58 -9.90
C TRP A 49 -6.74 -3.77 -9.26
N CYS A 50 -5.43 -3.87 -9.41
CA CYS A 50 -4.64 -4.92 -8.75
C CYS A 50 -4.66 -4.74 -7.23
N LEU A 51 -4.51 -3.52 -6.75
CA LEU A 51 -4.59 -3.24 -5.32
C LEU A 51 -6.00 -3.49 -4.79
N ARG A 52 -7.02 -3.14 -5.59
CA ARG A 52 -8.40 -3.46 -5.24
C ARG A 52 -8.58 -4.96 -5.06
N GLU A 53 -8.04 -5.77 -5.95
CA GLU A 53 -8.13 -7.22 -5.87
C GLU A 53 -7.42 -7.75 -4.62
N ILE A 54 -6.25 -7.22 -4.31
CA ILE A 54 -5.54 -7.55 -3.08
C ILE A 54 -6.41 -7.21 -1.86
N HIS A 55 -7.00 -6.03 -1.85
CA HIS A 55 -7.85 -5.57 -0.76
C HIS A 55 -9.06 -6.48 -0.55
N GLN A 56 -9.67 -6.94 -1.63
CA GLN A 56 -10.83 -7.82 -1.54
C GLN A 56 -10.50 -9.18 -0.92
N ARG A 57 -9.27 -9.65 -1.09
CA ARG A 57 -8.85 -10.96 -0.59
C ARG A 57 -8.25 -10.89 0.80
N ALA A 58 -7.59 -9.79 1.15
CA ALA A 58 -6.86 -9.63 2.39
C ALA A 58 -7.79 -9.35 3.57
N LYS A 59 -7.26 -9.53 4.77
CA LYS A 59 -7.91 -9.05 5.99
C LYS A 59 -7.92 -7.52 6.00
N ARG A 60 -6.78 -6.91 5.65
CA ARG A 60 -6.66 -5.46 5.56
C ARG A 60 -5.46 -5.08 4.70
N VAL A 61 -5.50 -3.88 4.15
CA VAL A 61 -4.40 -3.29 3.41
C VAL A 61 -4.04 -1.96 4.07
N ILE A 62 -2.77 -1.80 4.38
CA ILE A 62 -2.22 -0.63 5.06
C ILE A 62 -1.16 -0.02 4.16
N TRP A 63 -1.25 1.27 3.92
CA TRP A 63 -0.24 1.98 3.13
C TRP A 63 0.52 2.96 4.02
N LEU A 64 1.84 2.86 4.03
CA LEU A 64 2.73 3.77 4.72
C LEU A 64 3.48 4.60 3.68
N ASN A 65 3.17 5.88 3.61
CA ASN A 65 3.71 6.78 2.59
C ASN A 65 4.71 7.74 3.23
N PRO A 66 5.96 7.78 2.75
CA PRO A 66 7.01 8.63 3.33
C PRO A 66 6.85 10.11 2.99
N GLU A 67 5.97 10.45 2.06
CA GLU A 67 5.74 11.84 1.70
C GLU A 67 4.60 12.46 2.50
N SER A 68 4.64 13.79 2.60
CA SER A 68 3.58 14.54 3.25
C SER A 68 2.25 14.35 2.51
N ARG A 69 1.16 14.26 3.26
CA ARG A 69 -0.19 14.09 2.70
C ARG A 69 -0.53 15.15 1.65
N ASN A 70 -0.03 16.36 1.82
CA ASN A 70 -0.37 17.45 0.91
C ASN A 70 0.29 17.31 -0.46
N THR A 71 1.18 16.34 -0.65
CA THR A 71 1.79 16.06 -1.96
C THR A 71 1.17 14.85 -2.65
N TRP A 72 0.32 14.11 -1.96
CA TRP A 72 -0.29 12.89 -2.53
C TRP A 72 -1.22 13.24 -3.69
N GLY A 73 -1.08 12.50 -4.79
CA GLY A 73 -1.90 12.72 -5.98
C GLY A 73 -1.37 13.81 -6.91
N PHE A 74 -0.28 14.49 -6.54
CA PHE A 74 0.32 15.52 -7.38
C PHE A 74 1.52 14.97 -8.14
N GLY A 75 1.77 15.54 -9.33
CA GLY A 75 2.82 15.07 -10.20
C GLY A 75 2.55 13.62 -10.63
N ASP A 76 3.54 12.77 -10.48
CA ASP A 76 3.40 11.35 -10.81
C ASP A 76 2.93 10.48 -9.64
N SER A 77 2.53 11.09 -8.52
CA SER A 77 1.96 10.37 -7.40
C SER A 77 0.56 9.86 -7.75
N GLU A 78 0.33 8.57 -7.58
CA GLU A 78 -0.96 7.93 -7.81
C GLU A 78 -1.67 7.60 -6.49
N MET A 79 -1.28 8.25 -5.39
CA MET A 79 -1.84 7.96 -4.07
C MET A 79 -3.34 8.20 -3.99
N ASP A 80 -3.84 9.18 -4.73
CA ASP A 80 -5.28 9.47 -4.80
C ASP A 80 -6.09 8.27 -5.31
N LYS A 81 -5.49 7.43 -6.15
CA LYS A 81 -6.15 6.21 -6.64
C LYS A 81 -5.94 5.05 -5.68
N TYR A 82 -4.71 4.86 -5.22
CA TYR A 82 -4.39 3.72 -4.36
C TYR A 82 -5.08 3.79 -3.01
N GLN A 83 -5.25 4.99 -2.44
CA GLN A 83 -5.87 5.11 -1.12
C GLN A 83 -7.29 4.59 -1.07
N LEU A 84 -7.98 4.56 -2.20
CA LEU A 84 -9.35 4.04 -2.27
C LEU A 84 -9.42 2.55 -1.97
N HIS A 85 -8.31 1.86 -2.05
CA HIS A 85 -8.23 0.40 -1.87
C HIS A 85 -7.47 0.03 -0.61
N CYS A 86 -7.34 0.96 0.34
CA CYS A 86 -6.63 0.73 1.58
C CYS A 86 -7.57 0.93 2.77
N ASP A 87 -7.38 0.12 3.80
CA ASP A 87 -8.11 0.29 5.06
C ASP A 87 -7.49 1.37 5.94
N MET A 88 -6.18 1.56 5.81
CA MET A 88 -5.44 2.56 6.56
C MET A 88 -4.37 3.14 5.65
N VAL A 89 -4.26 4.46 5.62
CA VAL A 89 -3.21 5.17 4.90
C VAL A 89 -2.59 6.18 5.85
N GLU A 90 -1.29 6.04 6.09
CA GLU A 90 -0.60 6.89 7.03
C GLU A 90 0.65 7.49 6.42
N GLU A 91 0.87 8.75 6.76
CA GLU A 91 2.15 9.39 6.52
C GLU A 91 3.17 8.77 7.47
N CYS A 92 4.29 8.30 6.92
CA CYS A 92 5.29 7.61 7.72
C CYS A 92 6.69 8.07 7.30
N ARG A 93 7.10 9.24 7.79
CA ARG A 93 8.36 9.89 7.43
C ARG A 93 9.45 9.70 8.46
N ASN A 94 9.10 9.23 9.66
CA ASN A 94 10.05 9.11 10.75
C ASN A 94 9.63 7.99 11.71
N LEU A 95 10.50 7.69 12.66
CA LEU A 95 10.27 6.60 13.61
C LEU A 95 9.05 6.85 14.51
N ASN A 96 8.79 8.10 14.88
CA ASN A 96 7.64 8.41 15.73
C ASN A 96 6.33 8.06 15.03
N GLN A 97 6.23 8.39 13.74
CA GLN A 97 5.05 8.05 12.95
C GLN A 97 4.93 6.54 12.80
N LEU A 98 6.03 5.84 12.58
CA LEU A 98 6.02 4.39 12.48
C LEU A 98 5.53 3.76 13.78
N TYR A 99 6.03 4.21 14.93
CA TYR A 99 5.59 3.69 16.23
C TYR A 99 4.09 3.89 16.43
N ARG A 100 3.55 5.03 16.04
CA ARG A 100 2.11 5.30 16.17
C ARG A 100 1.28 4.34 15.33
N VAL A 101 1.76 4.00 14.13
CA VAL A 101 1.06 3.03 13.27
C VAL A 101 1.12 1.64 13.89
N VAL A 102 2.31 1.23 14.35
CA VAL A 102 2.49 -0.08 14.98
C VAL A 102 1.62 -0.20 16.22
N ASP A 103 1.55 0.83 17.06
CA ASP A 103 0.70 0.82 18.25
C ASP A 103 -0.76 0.57 17.90
N ARG A 104 -1.25 1.22 16.85
CA ARG A 104 -2.63 1.01 16.42
C ARG A 104 -2.88 -0.41 15.93
N LEU A 105 -1.89 -1.02 15.29
CA LEU A 105 -2.00 -2.40 14.82
C LEU A 105 -2.00 -3.39 15.97
N VAL A 106 -1.17 -3.14 16.98
CA VAL A 106 -1.03 -4.04 18.15
C VAL A 106 -2.27 -4.00 19.04
N VAL A 107 -2.85 -2.82 19.21
CA VAL A 107 -4.04 -2.63 20.07
C VAL A 107 -5.29 -3.25 19.46
N ARG A 108 -5.30 -3.49 18.19
CA ARG A 108 -6.45 -4.07 17.49
C ARG A 108 -6.24 -5.54 17.23
#